data_0610f10e481f776ecf3cb3d725c86c25
#
_entry.id   0610f10e481f776ecf3cb3d725c86c25
#
_cell.length_a   1.000
_cell.length_b   1.000
_cell.length_c   1.000
_cell.angle_alpha   90.00
_cell.angle_beta   90.00
_cell.angle_gamma   90.00
#
_symmetry.space_group_name_H-M   'P 1'
#
loop_
_entity.id
_entity.type
_entity.pdbx_description
1 polymer ?
#
loop_
_entity_poly.entity_id
_entity_poly.type
_entity_poly.pdbx_seq_one_letter_code
_entity_poly.pdbx_strand_id
1 'polypeptide(L)'
;MSKASTFKSGKQVSENFYEVTRNQSTITEKYPIHCGTTILHLSKLILLNFVKFLDDFLISDSFEIVYSDTDSMCLVLEDEMENLVKPDKISEWSDASGEWFVKNHHDAWDLRRPGKMKLEWCSRDGGIVW
;
A
#
# COMPACT_ATOMS: atom_id res chain seq x y z
N MET A 1 -12.30 -48.60 -1.55
CA MET A 1 -11.60 -47.31 -1.75
C MET A 1 -12.58 -46.37 -2.47
N SER A 2 -13.10 -45.36 -1.78
CA SER A 2 -13.95 -44.36 -2.43
C SER A 2 -13.07 -43.47 -3.28
N LYS A 3 -13.25 -43.48 -4.60
CA LYS A 3 -12.60 -42.54 -5.49
C LYS A 3 -13.05 -41.13 -5.10
N ALA A 4 -12.13 -40.28 -4.65
CA ALA A 4 -12.47 -38.88 -4.41
C ALA A 4 -13.06 -38.31 -5.70
N SER A 5 -14.30 -37.83 -5.66
CA SER A 5 -15.06 -37.33 -6.82
C SER A 5 -14.38 -36.21 -7.61
N THR A 6 -13.31 -35.65 -7.07
CA THR A 6 -12.52 -34.53 -7.64
C THR A 6 -11.29 -35.00 -8.43
N PHE A 7 -10.91 -36.28 -8.39
CA PHE A 7 -9.73 -36.77 -9.13
C PHE A 7 -9.98 -36.77 -10.63
N LYS A 8 -9.10 -36.13 -11.39
CA LYS A 8 -9.14 -36.07 -12.85
C LYS A 8 -8.07 -36.95 -13.50
N SER A 9 -6.84 -36.78 -13.13
CA SER A 9 -5.70 -37.56 -13.64
C SER A 9 -4.52 -37.51 -12.69
N GLY A 10 -3.64 -38.50 -12.81
CA GLY A 10 -2.34 -38.52 -12.14
C GLY A 10 -1.25 -38.92 -13.13
N LYS A 11 -0.10 -38.25 -13.08
CA LYS A 11 1.09 -38.55 -13.85
C LYS A 11 2.25 -38.74 -12.91
N GLN A 12 2.99 -39.85 -13.07
CA GLN A 12 4.25 -40.03 -12.36
C GLN A 12 5.33 -39.17 -13.00
N VAL A 13 5.96 -38.31 -12.20
CA VAL A 13 7.01 -37.38 -12.66
C VAL A 13 8.38 -37.96 -12.37
N SER A 14 8.55 -38.66 -11.24
CA SER A 14 9.73 -39.42 -10.87
C SER A 14 9.36 -40.60 -9.97
N GLU A 15 10.35 -41.40 -9.56
CA GLU A 15 10.14 -42.66 -8.81
C GLU A 15 9.20 -42.53 -7.59
N ASN A 16 9.23 -41.37 -6.90
CA ASN A 16 8.40 -41.12 -5.70
C ASN A 16 7.54 -39.84 -5.81
N PHE A 17 7.48 -39.21 -6.99
CA PHE A 17 6.72 -37.97 -7.21
C PHE A 17 5.60 -38.17 -8.22
N TYR A 18 4.39 -37.76 -7.83
CA TYR A 18 3.19 -37.80 -8.66
C TYR A 18 2.55 -36.44 -8.77
N GLU A 19 2.29 -35.99 -9.98
CA GLU A 19 1.43 -34.85 -10.26
C GLU A 19 -0.03 -35.33 -10.31
N VAL A 20 -0.89 -34.75 -9.47
CA VAL A 20 -2.32 -35.10 -9.40
C VAL A 20 -3.15 -33.90 -9.82
N THR A 21 -3.84 -34.05 -10.95
CA THR A 21 -4.83 -33.06 -11.41
C THR A 21 -6.18 -33.41 -10.80
N ARG A 22 -6.83 -32.41 -10.20
CA ARG A 22 -8.18 -32.55 -9.64
C ARG A 22 -9.15 -31.62 -10.37
N ASN A 23 -10.38 -32.07 -10.52
CA ASN A 23 -11.46 -31.17 -10.92
C ASN A 23 -11.74 -30.21 -9.77
N GLN A 24 -11.86 -28.94 -10.11
CA GLN A 24 -12.26 -27.94 -9.13
C GLN A 24 -13.73 -28.20 -8.77
N SER A 25 -14.00 -28.38 -7.49
CA SER A 25 -15.39 -28.39 -6.99
C SER A 25 -16.00 -27.00 -7.19
N THR A 26 -17.31 -26.93 -7.39
CA THR A 26 -18.02 -25.65 -7.49
C THR A 26 -17.70 -24.81 -6.26
N ILE A 27 -17.05 -23.65 -6.48
CA ILE A 27 -16.79 -22.70 -5.41
C ILE A 27 -18.05 -21.85 -5.29
N THR A 28 -18.73 -21.95 -4.15
CA THR A 28 -19.84 -21.05 -3.84
C THR A 28 -19.30 -19.90 -3.02
N GLU A 29 -19.13 -18.75 -3.67
CA GLU A 29 -18.73 -17.52 -3.00
C GLU A 29 -19.93 -16.93 -2.26
N LYS A 30 -19.82 -16.85 -0.93
CA LYS A 30 -20.84 -16.23 -0.06
C LYS A 30 -20.53 -14.76 0.27
N TYR A 31 -19.33 -14.30 -0.09
CA TYR A 31 -18.86 -12.96 0.23
C TYR A 31 -19.05 -12.01 -0.97
N PRO A 32 -19.36 -10.76 -0.74
CA PRO A 32 -19.52 -9.77 -1.81
C PRO A 32 -18.15 -9.37 -2.37
N ILE A 33 -17.56 -10.19 -3.25
CA ILE A 33 -16.23 -9.99 -3.85
C ILE A 33 -16.12 -8.62 -4.52
N HIS A 34 -17.20 -8.15 -5.15
CA HIS A 34 -17.25 -6.83 -5.78
C HIS A 34 -17.01 -5.69 -4.78
N CYS A 35 -17.48 -5.80 -3.54
CA CYS A 35 -17.22 -4.81 -2.50
C CYS A 35 -15.73 -4.80 -2.12
N GLY A 36 -15.11 -5.98 -1.93
CA GLY A 36 -13.68 -6.09 -1.66
C GLY A 36 -12.82 -5.52 -2.78
N THR A 37 -13.14 -5.82 -4.03
CA THR A 37 -12.46 -5.26 -5.20
C THR A 37 -12.57 -3.74 -5.26
N THR A 38 -13.76 -3.19 -4.98
CA THR A 38 -13.99 -1.74 -4.97
C THR A 38 -13.16 -1.07 -3.88
N ILE A 39 -13.10 -1.63 -2.67
CA ILE A 39 -12.30 -1.10 -1.57
C ILE A 39 -10.81 -1.06 -1.96
N LEU A 40 -10.27 -2.14 -2.54
CA LEU A 40 -8.88 -2.19 -3.00
C LEU A 40 -8.58 -1.15 -4.08
N HIS A 41 -9.50 -0.94 -5.03
CA HIS A 41 -9.32 0.08 -6.06
C HIS A 41 -9.37 1.50 -5.48
N LEU A 42 -10.24 1.76 -4.51
CA LEU A 42 -10.30 3.05 -3.83
C LEU A 42 -9.03 3.32 -3.01
N SER A 43 -8.50 2.32 -2.30
CA SER A 43 -7.22 2.45 -1.59
C SER A 43 -6.08 2.83 -2.53
N LYS A 44 -5.96 2.15 -3.69
CA LYS A 44 -4.97 2.49 -4.71
C LYS A 44 -5.14 3.92 -5.25
N LEU A 45 -6.38 4.34 -5.47
CA LEU A 45 -6.65 5.69 -5.94
C LEU A 45 -6.20 6.73 -4.92
N ILE A 46 -6.43 6.50 -3.63
CA ILE A 46 -5.98 7.39 -2.55
C ILE A 46 -4.45 7.47 -2.54
N LEU A 47 -3.74 6.33 -2.61
CA LEU A 47 -2.28 6.33 -2.66
C LEU A 47 -1.73 7.05 -3.90
N LEU A 48 -2.31 6.84 -5.07
CA LEU A 48 -1.90 7.54 -6.30
C LEU A 48 -2.12 9.06 -6.19
N ASN A 49 -3.22 9.49 -5.60
CA ASN A 49 -3.48 10.91 -5.35
C ASN A 49 -2.48 11.49 -4.34
N PHE A 50 -2.07 10.70 -3.34
CA PHE A 50 -1.02 11.10 -2.42
C PHE A 50 0.35 11.25 -3.10
N VAL A 51 0.74 10.29 -3.95
CA VAL A 51 1.97 10.40 -4.77
C VAL A 51 1.92 11.65 -5.64
N LYS A 52 0.80 11.90 -6.31
CA LYS A 52 0.62 13.10 -7.13
C LYS A 52 0.76 14.38 -6.29
N PHE A 53 0.19 14.40 -5.09
CA PHE A 53 0.38 15.51 -4.15
C PHE A 53 1.86 15.73 -3.82
N LEU A 54 2.63 14.67 -3.54
CA LEU A 54 4.07 14.78 -3.30
C LEU A 54 4.80 15.33 -4.53
N ASP A 55 4.52 14.80 -5.72
CA ASP A 55 5.10 15.29 -6.98
C ASP A 55 4.77 16.75 -7.27
N ASP A 56 3.56 17.19 -6.95
CA ASP A 56 3.13 18.58 -7.18
C ASP A 56 3.81 19.56 -6.23
N PHE A 57 4.07 19.17 -4.99
CA PHE A 57 4.58 20.05 -3.94
C PHE A 57 6.08 19.92 -3.64
N LEU A 58 6.65 18.71 -3.74
CA LEU A 58 8.06 18.50 -3.41
C LEU A 58 8.96 18.71 -4.62
N ILE A 59 10.22 19.04 -4.34
CA ILE A 59 11.29 19.16 -5.35
C ILE A 59 11.45 17.82 -6.05
N SER A 60 11.56 17.82 -7.38
CA SER A 60 11.79 16.61 -8.15
C SER A 60 13.07 15.91 -7.69
N ASP A 61 13.01 14.58 -7.62
CA ASP A 61 14.11 13.71 -7.19
C ASP A 61 14.52 13.84 -5.70
N SER A 62 13.80 14.64 -4.88
CA SER A 62 14.07 14.77 -3.45
C SER A 62 13.43 13.65 -2.60
N PHE A 63 12.64 12.79 -3.20
CA PHE A 63 12.05 11.64 -2.54
C PHE A 63 11.97 10.42 -3.45
N GLU A 64 11.99 9.23 -2.86
CA GLU A 64 11.85 7.95 -3.57
C GLU A 64 10.86 7.07 -2.82
N ILE A 65 9.98 6.39 -3.58
CA ILE A 65 9.06 5.39 -3.03
C ILE A 65 9.78 4.04 -3.08
N VAL A 66 10.19 3.52 -1.94
CA VAL A 66 10.90 2.24 -1.85
C VAL A 66 9.97 1.04 -1.67
N TYR A 67 8.80 1.27 -1.09
CA TYR A 67 7.82 0.21 -0.86
C TYR A 67 6.40 0.78 -0.75
N SER A 68 5.42 0.01 -1.19
CA SER A 68 4.01 0.32 -1.04
C SER A 68 3.20 -0.97 -0.90
N ASP A 69 2.28 -1.00 0.04
CA ASP A 69 1.33 -2.11 0.22
C ASP A 69 -0.04 -1.57 0.58
N THR A 70 -1.03 -1.97 -0.20
CA THR A 70 -2.48 -1.72 -0.05
C THR A 70 -2.86 -0.28 0.34
N ASP A 71 -2.50 0.16 1.54
CA ASP A 71 -2.85 1.45 2.17
C ASP A 71 -1.67 2.13 2.87
N SER A 72 -0.46 1.61 2.66
CA SER A 72 0.77 2.14 3.25
C SER A 72 1.85 2.40 2.19
N MET A 73 2.78 3.29 2.53
CA MET A 73 3.88 3.69 1.66
C MET A 73 5.11 4.01 2.48
N CYS A 74 6.26 3.51 2.03
CA CYS A 74 7.58 3.87 2.54
C CYS A 74 8.26 4.85 1.59
N LEU A 75 8.71 5.97 2.13
CA LEU A 75 9.42 7.01 1.41
C LEU A 75 10.83 7.16 1.97
N VAL A 76 11.79 7.35 1.09
CA VAL A 76 13.10 7.91 1.42
C VAL A 76 13.07 9.36 1.02
N LEU A 77 13.46 10.25 1.93
CA LEU A 77 13.51 11.69 1.73
C LEU A 77 14.95 12.16 1.92
N GLU A 78 15.38 13.14 1.14
CA GLU A 78 16.73 13.74 1.29
C GLU A 78 16.85 14.61 2.54
N ASP A 79 15.74 15.19 3.01
CA ASP A 79 15.64 16.05 4.18
C ASP A 79 14.23 15.94 4.80
N GLU A 80 13.92 16.73 5.82
CA GLU A 80 12.57 16.88 6.34
C GLU A 80 11.62 17.37 5.24
N MET A 81 10.42 16.81 5.19
CA MET A 81 9.48 17.05 4.09
C MET A 81 9.18 18.54 3.86
N GLU A 82 9.14 19.33 4.93
CA GLU A 82 8.93 20.77 4.89
C GLU A 82 10.06 21.52 4.17
N ASN A 83 11.29 21.01 4.26
CA ASN A 83 12.47 21.61 3.61
C ASN A 83 12.54 21.27 2.11
N LEU A 84 11.82 20.22 1.69
CA LEU A 84 11.78 19.73 0.31
C LEU A 84 10.65 20.35 -0.52
N VAL A 85 9.87 21.27 0.06
CA VAL A 85 8.77 21.94 -0.65
C VAL A 85 9.30 22.90 -1.71
N LYS A 86 8.74 22.84 -2.90
CA LYS A 86 9.06 23.78 -3.99
C LYS A 86 8.87 25.24 -3.53
N PRO A 87 9.80 26.17 -3.88
CA PRO A 87 9.72 27.56 -3.41
C PRO A 87 8.42 28.28 -3.78
N ASP A 88 7.86 27.97 -4.93
CA ASP A 88 6.60 28.53 -5.44
C ASP A 88 5.35 27.95 -4.74
N LYS A 89 5.49 26.85 -4.02
CA LYS A 89 4.40 26.12 -3.34
C LYS A 89 4.40 26.26 -1.81
N ILE A 90 5.37 26.93 -1.24
CA ILE A 90 5.51 27.08 0.24
C ILE A 90 4.27 27.72 0.87
N SER A 91 3.67 28.71 0.22
CA SER A 91 2.46 29.39 0.74
C SER A 91 1.23 28.49 0.76
N GLU A 92 1.14 27.54 -0.16
CA GLU A 92 0.01 26.61 -0.29
C GLU A 92 0.21 25.33 0.55
N TRP A 93 1.47 25.02 0.90
CA TRP A 93 1.85 23.77 1.59
C TRP A 93 1.09 23.53 2.89
N SER A 94 0.97 24.57 3.73
CA SER A 94 0.30 24.41 5.03
C SER A 94 -1.15 23.96 4.91
N ASP A 95 -1.86 24.43 3.91
CA ASP A 95 -3.26 24.07 3.70
C ASP A 95 -3.39 22.72 2.97
N ALA A 96 -2.62 22.53 1.90
CA ALA A 96 -2.61 21.31 1.11
C ALA A 96 -2.13 20.10 1.93
N SER A 97 -1.04 20.24 2.70
CA SER A 97 -0.57 19.17 3.58
C SER A 97 -1.56 18.81 4.68
N GLY A 98 -2.34 19.80 5.14
CA GLY A 98 -3.40 19.58 6.12
C GLY A 98 -4.56 18.71 5.62
N GLU A 99 -4.71 18.53 4.31
CA GLU A 99 -5.66 17.55 3.74
C GLU A 99 -5.16 16.12 3.93
N TRP A 100 -3.86 15.91 3.88
CA TRP A 100 -3.22 14.59 3.96
C TRP A 100 -2.75 14.20 5.35
N PHE A 101 -2.22 15.14 6.13
CA PHE A 101 -1.63 14.88 7.43
C PHE A 101 -2.43 15.51 8.58
N VAL A 102 -2.23 15.00 9.79
CA VAL A 102 -2.76 15.60 11.02
C VAL A 102 -1.82 16.72 11.46
N LYS A 103 -2.33 17.96 11.60
CA LYS A 103 -1.52 19.16 11.85
C LYS A 103 -0.81 19.25 13.21
N ASN A 104 -1.03 18.37 14.16
CA ASN A 104 -0.44 18.45 15.50
C ASN A 104 0.67 17.42 15.70
N HIS A 105 1.91 17.88 15.66
CA HIS A 105 3.11 17.06 15.59
C HIS A 105 3.50 16.32 16.87
N HIS A 106 3.07 16.75 18.05
CA HIS A 106 3.54 16.15 19.32
C HIS A 106 2.78 14.91 19.78
N ASP A 107 1.51 14.78 19.38
CA ASP A 107 0.65 13.63 19.76
C ASP A 107 0.21 12.81 18.53
N ALA A 108 0.79 13.07 17.35
CA ALA A 108 0.33 12.57 16.06
C ALA A 108 0.57 11.08 15.84
N TRP A 109 1.49 10.46 16.58
CA TRP A 109 1.83 9.03 16.42
C TRP A 109 0.64 8.10 16.60
N ASP A 110 -0.33 8.47 17.42
CA ASP A 110 -1.51 7.65 17.73
C ASP A 110 -2.84 8.20 17.18
N LEU A 111 -2.84 9.39 16.57
CA LEU A 111 -4.06 9.97 16.05
C LEU A 111 -4.47 9.34 14.72
N ARG A 112 -5.23 8.27 14.80
CA ARG A 112 -5.90 7.66 13.64
C ARG A 112 -7.09 8.52 13.24
N ARG A 113 -6.97 9.27 12.16
CA ARG A 113 -8.09 9.98 11.56
C ARG A 113 -8.41 9.38 10.20
N PRO A 114 -9.66 8.91 9.97
CA PRO A 114 -10.08 8.42 8.66
C PRO A 114 -9.78 9.44 7.57
N GLY A 115 -9.19 8.96 6.46
CA GLY A 115 -8.84 9.79 5.31
C GLY A 115 -7.55 10.61 5.46
N LYS A 116 -6.77 10.41 6.53
CA LYS A 116 -5.46 11.04 6.72
C LYS A 116 -4.35 9.99 6.74
N MET A 117 -3.19 10.40 6.23
CA MET A 117 -1.96 9.64 6.38
C MET A 117 -1.43 9.77 7.81
N LYS A 118 -0.97 8.68 8.36
CA LYS A 118 -0.32 8.62 9.68
C LYS A 118 1.15 8.30 9.47
N LEU A 119 2.04 9.10 10.05
CA LEU A 119 3.44 8.73 10.14
C LEU A 119 3.57 7.62 11.19
N GLU A 120 3.95 6.42 10.77
CA GLU A 120 4.11 5.29 11.69
C GLU A 120 5.52 5.21 12.26
N TRP A 121 6.50 5.60 11.47
CA TRP A 121 7.89 5.60 11.88
C TRP A 121 8.76 6.52 11.01
N CYS A 122 9.79 7.09 11.60
CA CYS A 122 10.79 7.91 10.91
C CYS A 122 12.17 7.58 11.46
N SER A 123 13.12 7.21 10.57
CA SER A 123 14.53 7.11 10.92
C SER A 123 15.26 8.37 10.47
N ARG A 124 15.99 9.02 11.39
CA ARG A 124 16.84 10.16 11.09
C ARG A 124 18.25 9.76 10.67
N ASP A 125 18.60 8.47 10.82
CA ASP A 125 19.96 7.95 10.62
C ASP A 125 20.16 7.28 9.26
N GLY A 126 19.28 7.56 8.29
CA GLY A 126 19.37 6.99 6.93
C GLY A 126 19.06 5.50 6.85
N GLY A 127 18.47 4.91 7.87
CA GLY A 127 18.00 3.53 7.86
C GLY A 127 16.67 3.39 7.10
N ILE A 128 16.52 2.31 6.32
CA ILE A 128 15.25 1.92 5.72
C ILE A 128 14.31 1.49 6.85
N VAL A 129 13.10 2.02 6.82
CA VAL A 129 12.06 1.76 7.81
C VAL A 129 10.94 0.99 7.15
N TRP A 130 10.66 -0.13 7.75
CA TRP A 130 9.54 -1.01 7.37
C TRP A 130 8.31 -0.70 8.20
#